data_556a6559c175a9f919e00d0f470aea8d
#
_entry.id   556a6559c175a9f919e00d0f470aea8d
#
_cell.length_a   1.000
_cell.length_b   1.000
_cell.length_c   1.000
_cell.angle_alpha   90.00
_cell.angle_beta   90.00
_cell.angle_gamma   90.00
#
_symmetry.space_group_name_H-M   'P 1'
#
loop_
_entity.id
_entity.type
_entity.pdbx_description
1 polymer ?
#
loop_
_entity_poly.entity_id
_entity_poly.type
_entity_poly.pdbx_seq_one_letter_code
_entity_poly.pdbx_strand_id
1 'polypeptide(L)'
;MRAVILSRLRLPAWGTLWDIGAGSGSVGLEAAGLRPNLNVVGIERKPERGAIIKRNRARLGVSNYTLHIGDALELIHASSVDNRLSSPYGGTPAAQPPHQSEALGKRGDGGPGNGEIRSLLQKGFLSPSPGGSAPSLPPPDRVFIGGGGRDLPELLAACMERMPPGGIMAASAVTLESFHALSAWSPDRRTGLCSLNIAHEQSIAGTSHHLKQQNTIYLFTFQKEITS
;
A
#
# COMPACT_ATOMS: atom_id res chain seq x y z
N MET A 1 -15.30 4.56 2.29
CA MET A 1 -14.20 4.78 1.33
C MET A 1 -13.27 3.58 1.22
N ARG A 2 -12.57 3.14 2.29
CA ARG A 2 -11.59 2.04 2.24
C ARG A 2 -12.11 0.76 1.59
N ALA A 3 -13.28 0.28 2.00
CA ALA A 3 -13.89 -0.93 1.43
C ALA A 3 -14.05 -0.86 -0.10
N VAL A 4 -14.39 0.32 -0.66
CA VAL A 4 -14.49 0.51 -2.11
C VAL A 4 -13.13 0.46 -2.77
N ILE A 5 -12.10 1.10 -2.17
CA ILE A 5 -10.72 1.03 -2.66
C ILE A 5 -10.24 -0.42 -2.72
N LEU A 6 -10.38 -1.17 -1.61
CA LEU A 6 -9.94 -2.56 -1.53
C LEU A 6 -10.69 -3.47 -2.50
N SER A 7 -12.00 -3.24 -2.69
CA SER A 7 -12.80 -3.93 -3.70
C SER A 7 -12.29 -3.67 -5.12
N ARG A 8 -11.95 -2.41 -5.44
CA ARG A 8 -11.43 -2.05 -6.77
C ARG A 8 -10.03 -2.62 -7.03
N LEU A 9 -9.20 -2.71 -5.99
CA LEU A 9 -7.88 -3.33 -6.08
C LEU A 9 -7.92 -4.84 -6.30
N ARG A 10 -9.05 -5.53 -6.00
CA ARG A 10 -9.17 -6.98 -6.13
C ARG A 10 -7.97 -7.67 -5.49
N LEU A 11 -7.76 -7.44 -4.18
CA LEU A 11 -6.58 -7.91 -3.46
C LEU A 11 -6.37 -9.41 -3.65
N PRO A 12 -5.22 -9.86 -4.18
CA PRO A 12 -4.89 -11.26 -4.29
C PRO A 12 -4.65 -11.88 -2.91
N ALA A 13 -4.61 -13.20 -2.83
CA ALA A 13 -4.31 -13.91 -1.59
C ALA A 13 -2.84 -13.72 -1.16
N TRP A 14 -1.93 -13.49 -2.10
CA TRP A 14 -0.49 -13.29 -1.95
C TRP A 14 0.01 -12.29 -3.01
N GLY A 15 1.24 -11.82 -2.87
CA GLY A 15 1.83 -10.79 -3.74
C GLY A 15 2.17 -9.52 -2.97
N THR A 16 2.31 -8.40 -3.67
CA THR A 16 2.69 -7.12 -3.07
C THR A 16 1.68 -6.02 -3.38
N LEU A 17 1.28 -5.27 -2.35
CA LEU A 17 0.51 -4.03 -2.46
C LEU A 17 1.40 -2.85 -2.07
N TRP A 18 1.49 -1.83 -2.92
CA TRP A 18 2.01 -0.52 -2.53
C TRP A 18 0.86 0.41 -2.12
N ASP A 19 0.95 1.00 -0.92
CA ASP A 19 0.06 2.04 -0.38
C ASP A 19 0.83 3.36 -0.37
N ILE A 20 0.72 4.14 -1.46
CA ILE A 20 1.48 5.37 -1.69
C ILE A 20 0.68 6.58 -1.19
N GLY A 21 1.36 7.42 -0.40
CA GLY A 21 0.69 8.48 0.35
C GLY A 21 -0.17 7.90 1.46
N ALA A 22 0.38 6.94 2.19
CA ALA A 22 -0.34 6.09 3.13
C ALA A 22 -1.10 6.85 4.24
N GLY A 23 -0.68 8.08 4.56
CA GLY A 23 -1.38 8.94 5.52
C GLY A 23 -1.41 8.37 6.94
N SER A 24 -2.55 7.84 7.35
CA SER A 24 -2.69 7.11 8.62
C SER A 24 -2.44 5.59 8.47
N GLY A 25 -2.12 5.11 7.27
CA GLY A 25 -1.99 3.72 6.92
C GLY A 25 -3.32 2.99 6.75
N SER A 26 -4.43 3.72 6.69
CA SER A 26 -5.76 3.10 6.81
C SER A 26 -6.10 2.11 5.70
N VAL A 27 -5.62 2.30 4.47
CA VAL A 27 -5.86 1.39 3.34
C VAL A 27 -4.93 0.19 3.44
N GLY A 28 -3.62 0.42 3.52
CA GLY A 28 -2.63 -0.65 3.57
C GLY A 28 -2.74 -1.54 4.80
N LEU A 29 -3.00 -0.97 5.98
CA LEU A 29 -3.17 -1.75 7.21
C LEU A 29 -4.44 -2.61 7.18
N GLU A 30 -5.55 -2.10 6.61
CA GLU A 30 -6.76 -2.90 6.43
C GLU A 30 -6.53 -4.02 5.40
N ALA A 31 -5.81 -3.74 4.30
CA ALA A 31 -5.41 -4.75 3.33
C ALA A 31 -4.54 -5.84 3.98
N ALA A 32 -3.56 -5.45 4.79
CA ALA A 32 -2.68 -6.37 5.52
C ALA A 32 -3.46 -7.28 6.48
N GLY A 33 -4.43 -6.74 7.21
CA GLY A 33 -5.30 -7.52 8.09
C GLY A 33 -6.22 -8.48 7.34
N LEU A 34 -6.74 -8.08 6.16
CA LEU A 34 -7.62 -8.91 5.34
C LEU A 34 -6.87 -10.01 4.56
N ARG A 35 -5.58 -9.84 4.31
CA ARG A 35 -4.74 -10.73 3.52
C ARG A 35 -3.40 -10.97 4.21
N PRO A 36 -3.31 -11.92 5.16
CA PRO A 36 -2.09 -12.16 5.93
C PRO A 36 -0.85 -12.52 5.10
N ASN A 37 -1.05 -13.11 3.91
CA ASN A 37 0.03 -13.49 3.00
C ASN A 37 0.37 -12.42 1.94
N LEU A 38 -0.32 -11.27 1.96
CA LEU A 38 -0.02 -10.14 1.11
C LEU A 38 1.11 -9.31 1.75
N ASN A 39 2.18 -9.05 1.03
CA ASN A 39 3.20 -8.09 1.47
C ASN A 39 2.71 -6.66 1.20
N VAL A 40 2.53 -5.85 2.24
CA VAL A 40 2.06 -4.47 2.09
C VAL A 40 3.20 -3.50 2.37
N VAL A 41 3.49 -2.65 1.39
CA VAL A 41 4.52 -1.61 1.47
C VAL A 41 3.83 -0.25 1.50
N GLY A 42 3.86 0.40 2.64
CA GLY A 42 3.38 1.77 2.80
C GLY A 42 4.50 2.78 2.54
N ILE A 43 4.22 3.81 1.73
CA ILE A 43 5.14 4.91 1.48
C ILE A 43 4.46 6.20 1.92
N GLU A 44 5.10 6.93 2.83
CA GLU A 44 4.59 8.20 3.34
C GLU A 44 5.73 9.23 3.40
N ARG A 45 5.50 10.41 2.84
CA ARG A 45 6.53 11.46 2.80
C ARG A 45 6.73 12.14 4.15
N LYS A 46 5.67 12.26 4.96
CA LYS A 46 5.69 13.01 6.20
C LYS A 46 6.03 12.12 7.40
N PRO A 47 7.18 12.35 8.10
CA PRO A 47 7.58 11.53 9.23
C PRO A 47 6.56 11.51 10.38
N GLU A 48 5.86 12.61 10.63
CA GLU A 48 4.82 12.70 11.65
C GLU A 48 3.63 11.77 11.37
N ARG A 49 3.28 11.54 10.10
CA ARG A 49 2.27 10.55 9.71
C ARG A 49 2.79 9.13 9.87
N GLY A 50 4.09 8.91 9.63
CA GLY A 50 4.75 7.65 9.89
C GLY A 50 4.57 7.18 11.33
N ALA A 51 4.66 8.08 12.31
CA ALA A 51 4.41 7.76 13.72
C ALA A 51 2.95 7.30 13.96
N ILE A 52 1.99 7.88 13.24
CA ILE A 52 0.58 7.46 13.30
C ILE A 52 0.42 6.05 12.72
N ILE A 53 1.01 5.78 11.57
CA ILE A 53 0.98 4.46 10.93
C ILE A 53 1.55 3.38 11.87
N LYS A 54 2.70 3.67 12.50
CA LYS A 54 3.35 2.76 13.45
C LYS A 54 2.41 2.38 14.59
N ARG A 55 1.76 3.38 15.18
CA ARG A 55 0.79 3.19 16.28
C ARG A 55 -0.41 2.36 15.82
N ASN A 56 -0.96 2.68 14.66
CA ASN A 56 -2.10 1.97 14.10
C ASN A 56 -1.73 0.51 13.75
N ARG A 57 -0.55 0.27 13.19
CA ARG A 57 -0.03 -1.08 12.91
C ARG A 57 0.05 -1.92 14.20
N ALA A 58 0.66 -1.37 15.24
CA ALA A 58 0.76 -2.05 16.54
C ALA A 58 -0.61 -2.36 17.13
N ARG A 59 -1.57 -1.42 17.06
CA ARG A 59 -2.94 -1.60 17.55
C ARG A 59 -3.71 -2.69 16.80
N LEU A 60 -3.48 -2.80 15.48
CA LEU A 60 -4.16 -3.79 14.63
C LEU A 60 -3.45 -5.15 14.62
N GLY A 61 -2.23 -5.24 15.17
CA GLY A 61 -1.48 -6.50 15.26
C GLY A 61 -1.03 -7.06 13.90
N VAL A 62 -0.93 -6.21 12.85
CA VAL A 62 -0.52 -6.68 11.51
C VAL A 62 1.01 -6.74 11.41
N SER A 63 1.53 -7.88 10.92
CA SER A 63 2.98 -8.12 10.75
C SER A 63 3.48 -7.89 9.33
N ASN A 64 2.61 -8.06 8.33
CA ASN A 64 2.89 -8.04 6.90
C ASN A 64 2.81 -6.64 6.26
N TYR A 65 3.08 -5.58 7.03
CA TYR A 65 3.11 -4.20 6.57
C TYR A 65 4.49 -3.59 6.86
N THR A 66 5.17 -3.11 5.82
CA THR A 66 6.45 -2.38 5.90
C THR A 66 6.22 -0.91 5.57
N LEU A 67 6.81 0.01 6.35
CA LEU A 67 6.69 1.45 6.14
C LEU A 67 8.02 2.05 5.69
N HIS A 68 7.99 2.78 4.57
CA HIS A 68 9.07 3.64 4.12
C HIS A 68 8.68 5.10 4.26
N ILE A 69 9.57 5.90 4.87
CA ILE A 69 9.40 7.34 4.97
C ILE A 69 10.28 7.99 3.91
N GLY A 70 9.66 8.72 2.99
CA GLY A 70 10.36 9.39 1.90
C GLY A 70 9.44 9.74 0.73
N ASP A 71 10.04 10.35 -0.29
CA ASP A 71 9.34 10.62 -1.54
C ASP A 71 9.18 9.32 -2.34
N ALA A 72 7.97 9.09 -2.87
CA ALA A 72 7.63 7.83 -3.53
C ALA A 72 8.40 7.65 -4.85
N LEU A 73 8.55 8.71 -5.65
CA LEU A 73 9.29 8.64 -6.91
C LEU A 73 10.77 8.33 -6.67
N GLU A 74 11.38 9.02 -5.71
CA GLU A 74 12.78 8.77 -5.34
C GLU A 74 12.99 7.31 -4.90
N LEU A 75 12.13 6.77 -4.05
CA LEU A 75 12.20 5.39 -3.57
C LEU A 75 11.99 4.37 -4.70
N ILE A 76 11.06 4.63 -5.62
CA ILE A 76 10.79 3.76 -6.77
C ILE A 76 11.99 3.75 -7.72
N HIS A 77 12.56 4.92 -8.05
CA HIS A 77 13.72 5.04 -8.93
C HIS A 77 14.97 4.40 -8.32
N ALA A 78 15.25 4.64 -7.03
CA ALA A 78 16.38 4.04 -6.34
C ALA A 78 16.33 2.51 -6.38
N SER A 79 15.15 1.92 -6.13
CA SER A 79 14.97 0.47 -6.17
C SER A 79 15.03 -0.14 -7.59
N SER A 80 14.90 0.67 -8.65
CA SER A 80 15.03 0.21 -10.04
C SER A 80 16.49 0.04 -10.46
N VAL A 81 17.41 0.80 -9.88
CA VAL A 81 18.85 0.75 -10.17
C VAL A 81 19.49 -0.51 -9.58
N ASP A 82 19.14 -0.85 -8.33
CA ASP A 82 19.68 -2.05 -7.65
C ASP A 82 19.29 -3.36 -8.35
N ASN A 83 18.10 -3.42 -8.94
CA ASN A 83 17.62 -4.63 -9.62
C ASN A 83 18.31 -4.88 -10.98
N ARG A 84 18.96 -3.87 -11.58
CA ARG A 84 19.75 -4.02 -12.82
C ARG A 84 21.16 -4.54 -12.53
N LEU A 85 21.67 -4.33 -11.31
CA LEU A 85 23.02 -4.75 -10.91
C LEU A 85 23.06 -6.17 -10.30
N SER A 86 21.92 -6.73 -9.92
CA SER A 86 21.81 -8.00 -9.19
C SER A 86 21.31 -9.19 -10.01
N SER A 87 21.22 -9.09 -11.35
CA SER A 87 20.83 -10.23 -12.21
C SER A 87 22.01 -10.74 -13.04
N PRO A 88 22.83 -11.67 -12.51
CA PRO A 88 23.82 -12.39 -13.33
C PRO A 88 23.27 -13.66 -13.99
N TYR A 89 22.03 -14.07 -13.71
CA TYR A 89 21.45 -15.28 -14.33
C TYR A 89 19.91 -15.17 -14.44
N GLY A 90 19.41 -15.39 -15.65
CA GLY A 90 18.00 -15.63 -15.90
C GLY A 90 17.52 -16.87 -15.14
N GLY A 91 16.83 -16.66 -14.04
CA GLY A 91 16.21 -17.71 -13.25
C GLY A 91 14.73 -17.85 -13.56
N THR A 92 14.33 -19.03 -13.93
CA THR A 92 12.97 -19.57 -14.06
C THR A 92 12.06 -19.16 -12.90
N PRO A 93 10.74 -18.98 -13.11
CA PRO A 93 9.82 -18.60 -12.04
C PRO A 93 9.84 -19.63 -10.90
N ALA A 94 9.97 -19.14 -9.68
CA ALA A 94 10.02 -19.97 -8.48
C ALA A 94 8.77 -20.83 -8.35
N ALA A 95 9.00 -22.14 -8.23
CA ALA A 95 7.98 -23.14 -7.97
C ALA A 95 7.26 -22.86 -6.65
N GLN A 96 5.97 -23.15 -6.61
CA GLN A 96 5.13 -23.09 -5.42
C GLN A 96 5.73 -23.94 -4.28
N PRO A 97 5.73 -23.46 -3.03
CA PRO A 97 6.11 -24.30 -1.91
C PRO A 97 5.08 -25.44 -1.73
N PRO A 98 5.54 -26.65 -1.37
CA PRO A 98 4.66 -27.80 -1.20
C PRO A 98 3.72 -27.62 -0.02
N HIS A 99 2.48 -28.10 -0.16
CA HIS A 99 1.51 -28.23 0.91
C HIS A 99 2.09 -29.04 2.06
N GLN A 100 2.24 -28.44 3.23
CA GLN A 100 2.47 -29.20 4.47
C GLN A 100 1.13 -29.54 5.09
N SER A 101 0.75 -30.81 4.98
CA SER A 101 -0.25 -31.46 5.79
C SER A 101 0.39 -31.90 7.11
N GLU A 102 -0.30 -31.57 8.20
CA GLU A 102 -0.34 -32.24 9.49
C GLU A 102 0.95 -32.55 10.26
N ALA A 103 1.11 -31.89 11.41
CA ALA A 103 1.52 -32.54 12.65
C ALA A 103 0.95 -31.77 13.86
N LEU A 104 -0.09 -32.32 14.49
CA LEU A 104 -0.51 -31.98 15.84
C LEU A 104 0.60 -32.40 16.82
N GLY A 105 1.12 -31.47 17.62
CA GLY A 105 2.12 -31.75 18.66
C GLY A 105 2.11 -30.70 19.77
N LYS A 106 1.40 -31.05 20.84
CA LYS A 106 1.52 -30.70 22.27
C LYS A 106 1.85 -29.23 22.70
N ARG A 107 0.89 -28.69 23.44
CA ARG A 107 0.96 -27.47 24.27
C ARG A 107 2.15 -27.55 25.25
N GLY A 108 2.93 -26.46 25.30
CA GLY A 108 3.84 -26.11 26.37
C GLY A 108 3.56 -24.67 26.80
N ASP A 109 3.08 -24.49 28.03
CA ASP A 109 2.85 -23.18 28.65
C ASP A 109 4.19 -22.51 28.92
N GLY A 110 4.37 -21.31 28.33
CA GLY A 110 5.52 -20.45 28.54
C GLY A 110 5.42 -19.21 27.64
N GLY A 111 4.64 -18.22 28.06
CA GLY A 111 4.57 -16.93 27.36
C GLY A 111 5.91 -16.21 27.40
N PRO A 112 6.38 -15.60 26.29
CA PRO A 112 7.64 -14.87 26.26
C PRO A 112 7.55 -13.61 27.14
N GLY A 113 8.60 -13.38 27.92
CA GLY A 113 8.71 -12.24 28.82
C GLY A 113 8.80 -10.90 28.05
N ASN A 114 8.37 -9.82 28.71
CA ASN A 114 8.28 -8.44 28.18
C ASN A 114 9.57 -7.89 27.51
N GLY A 115 10.72 -8.55 27.68
CA GLY A 115 12.00 -8.18 27.05
C GLY A 115 12.13 -8.63 25.59
N GLU A 116 11.57 -9.80 25.24
CA GLU A 116 11.64 -10.33 23.86
C GLU A 116 10.69 -9.60 22.90
N ILE A 117 9.52 -9.19 23.40
CA ILE A 117 8.55 -8.42 22.60
C ILE A 117 9.14 -7.07 22.19
N ARG A 118 9.93 -6.41 23.06
CA ARG A 118 10.65 -5.17 22.73
C ARG A 118 11.72 -5.36 21.65
N SER A 119 12.43 -6.48 21.65
CA SER A 119 13.46 -6.79 20.66
C SER A 119 12.88 -7.09 19.28
N LEU A 120 11.72 -7.75 19.20
CA LEU A 120 11.03 -8.03 17.93
C LEU A 120 10.39 -6.78 17.31
N LEU A 121 9.95 -5.84 18.14
CA LEU A 121 9.39 -4.56 17.69
C LEU A 121 10.45 -3.61 17.11
N GLN A 122 11.73 -3.78 17.45
CA GLN A 122 12.82 -2.95 16.92
C GLN A 122 13.37 -3.41 15.55
N LYS A 123 13.16 -4.66 15.15
CA LYS A 123 13.74 -5.24 13.91
C LYS A 123 12.95 -4.93 12.62
N GLY A 124 11.84 -4.19 12.68
CA GLY A 124 11.01 -3.82 11.51
C GLY A 124 11.15 -2.38 11.01
N PHE A 125 12.17 -1.65 11.45
CA PHE A 125 12.35 -0.24 11.08
C PHE A 125 13.76 0.00 10.53
N LEU A 126 13.91 -0.10 9.22
CA LEU A 126 15.04 0.50 8.53
C LEU A 126 14.77 2.01 8.38
N SER A 127 15.25 2.80 9.35
CA SER A 127 15.73 4.14 9.02
C SER A 127 16.96 3.94 8.15
N PRO A 128 17.20 4.72 7.09
CA PRO A 128 18.43 4.62 6.33
C PRO A 128 19.59 4.89 7.28
N SER A 129 20.39 3.86 7.56
CA SER A 129 21.72 4.05 8.15
C SER A 129 22.56 4.82 7.13
N PRO A 130 23.35 5.82 7.52
CA PRO A 130 24.27 6.46 6.60
C PRO A 130 25.27 5.40 6.12
N GLY A 131 25.14 4.99 4.84
CA GLY A 131 25.96 3.94 4.20
C GLY A 131 25.22 2.65 3.82
N GLY A 132 23.91 2.51 4.06
CA GLY A 132 23.11 1.37 3.59
C GLY A 132 22.65 1.58 2.15
N SER A 133 22.64 0.50 1.34
CA SER A 133 21.98 0.47 0.03
C SER A 133 20.52 0.94 0.14
N ALA A 134 20.04 1.64 -0.90
CA ALA A 134 18.64 2.10 -0.94
C ALA A 134 17.70 0.91 -0.70
N PRO A 135 16.57 1.11 0.04
CA PRO A 135 15.65 0.02 0.32
C PRO A 135 15.06 -0.50 -1.00
N SER A 136 15.31 -1.78 -1.29
CA SER A 136 14.73 -2.44 -2.46
C SER A 136 13.22 -2.61 -2.27
N LEU A 137 12.41 -1.95 -3.12
CA LEU A 137 10.96 -2.14 -3.16
C LEU A 137 10.62 -3.35 -4.04
N PRO A 138 9.96 -4.39 -3.51
CA PRO A 138 9.51 -5.50 -4.35
C PRO A 138 8.48 -5.03 -5.37
N PRO A 139 8.46 -5.62 -6.61
CA PRO A 139 7.47 -5.25 -7.62
C PRO A 139 6.04 -5.39 -7.09
N PRO A 140 5.14 -4.40 -7.33
CA PRO A 140 3.79 -4.45 -6.80
C PRO A 140 2.82 -5.13 -7.77
N ASP A 141 1.99 -6.04 -7.28
CA ASP A 141 0.84 -6.58 -8.02
C ASP A 141 -0.35 -5.61 -7.97
N ARG A 142 -0.40 -4.82 -6.90
CA ARG A 142 -1.44 -3.83 -6.63
C ARG A 142 -0.82 -2.54 -6.14
N VAL A 143 -1.37 -1.42 -6.59
CA VAL A 143 -0.94 -0.09 -6.15
C VAL A 143 -2.17 0.73 -5.77
N PHE A 144 -2.13 1.34 -4.60
CA PHE A 144 -3.05 2.42 -4.23
C PHE A 144 -2.28 3.73 -4.11
N ILE A 145 -2.81 4.80 -4.73
CA ILE A 145 -2.26 6.15 -4.61
C ILE A 145 -3.30 7.04 -3.92
N GLY A 146 -3.02 7.37 -2.66
CA GLY A 146 -3.87 8.21 -1.80
C GLY A 146 -3.65 9.72 -1.94
N GLY A 147 -2.77 10.12 -2.83
CA GLY A 147 -2.41 11.51 -3.16
C GLY A 147 -1.08 11.52 -3.91
N GLY A 148 -0.89 12.40 -4.87
CA GLY A 148 0.31 12.42 -5.70
C GLY A 148 0.87 13.81 -5.96
N GLY A 149 0.14 14.87 -5.54
CA GLY A 149 0.61 16.23 -5.76
C GLY A 149 0.83 16.56 -7.23
N ARG A 150 1.85 17.38 -7.51
CA ARG A 150 2.20 17.83 -8.88
C ARG A 150 2.79 16.71 -9.73
N ASP A 151 3.46 15.75 -9.13
CA ASP A 151 4.20 14.68 -9.78
C ASP A 151 3.33 13.44 -10.03
N LEU A 152 1.99 13.58 -9.88
CA LEU A 152 1.06 12.46 -10.00
C LEU A 152 1.18 11.71 -11.34
N PRO A 153 1.27 12.34 -12.51
CA PRO A 153 1.41 11.62 -13.77
C PRO A 153 2.68 10.77 -13.85
N GLU A 154 3.81 11.31 -13.38
CA GLU A 154 5.09 10.60 -13.34
C GLU A 154 5.04 9.42 -12.35
N LEU A 155 4.45 9.63 -11.18
CA LEU A 155 4.25 8.58 -10.18
C LEU A 155 3.39 7.43 -10.73
N LEU A 156 2.31 7.75 -11.45
CA LEU A 156 1.46 6.75 -12.11
C LEU A 156 2.26 5.93 -13.13
N ALA A 157 3.09 6.59 -13.95
CA ALA A 157 3.92 5.95 -14.95
C ALA A 157 4.97 5.03 -14.28
N ALA A 158 5.70 5.52 -13.28
CA ALA A 158 6.68 4.74 -12.55
C ALA A 158 6.07 3.52 -11.85
N CYS A 159 4.90 3.66 -11.24
CA CYS A 159 4.17 2.53 -10.67
C CYS A 159 3.75 1.51 -11.73
N MET A 160 3.19 1.99 -12.84
CA MET A 160 2.73 1.11 -13.93
C MET A 160 3.89 0.34 -14.56
N GLU A 161 5.07 0.94 -14.70
CA GLU A 161 6.28 0.27 -15.19
C GLU A 161 6.67 -0.91 -14.29
N ARG A 162 6.64 -0.70 -12.96
CA ARG A 162 7.05 -1.69 -11.97
C ARG A 162 6.06 -2.85 -11.78
N MET A 163 4.82 -2.66 -12.20
CA MET A 163 3.77 -3.68 -12.07
C MET A 163 3.94 -4.82 -13.09
N PRO A 164 3.60 -6.07 -12.76
CA PRO A 164 3.48 -7.16 -13.74
C PRO A 164 2.27 -6.96 -14.66
N PRO A 165 2.22 -7.66 -15.81
CA PRO A 165 1.01 -7.76 -16.62
C PRO A 165 -0.21 -8.18 -15.78
N GLY A 166 -1.35 -7.53 -16.00
CA GLY A 166 -2.57 -7.74 -15.21
C GLY A 166 -2.60 -7.05 -13.84
N GLY A 167 -1.52 -6.36 -13.46
CA GLY A 167 -1.48 -5.56 -12.24
C GLY A 167 -2.55 -4.48 -12.21
N ILE A 168 -3.11 -4.18 -11.04
CA ILE A 168 -4.20 -3.19 -10.86
C ILE A 168 -3.72 -2.04 -9.99
N MET A 169 -3.94 -0.83 -10.48
CA MET A 169 -3.68 0.42 -9.76
C MET A 169 -4.98 1.18 -9.53
N ALA A 170 -5.17 1.66 -8.29
CA ALA A 170 -6.26 2.56 -7.95
C ALA A 170 -5.68 3.88 -7.44
N ALA A 171 -6.22 5.01 -7.89
CA ALA A 171 -5.78 6.33 -7.46
C ALA A 171 -6.99 7.19 -7.09
N SER A 172 -6.87 7.93 -5.98
CA SER A 172 -7.94 8.81 -5.50
C SER A 172 -7.65 10.27 -5.79
N ALA A 173 -8.67 11.03 -6.19
CA ALA A 173 -8.65 12.47 -6.34
C ALA A 173 -9.71 13.12 -5.47
N VAL A 174 -9.32 14.20 -4.80
CA VAL A 174 -10.22 15.07 -4.01
C VAL A 174 -10.11 16.53 -4.46
N THR A 175 -9.17 16.85 -5.35
CA THR A 175 -8.97 18.16 -5.96
C THR A 175 -9.21 18.11 -7.46
N LEU A 176 -9.52 19.25 -8.08
CA LEU A 176 -9.73 19.35 -9.52
C LEU A 176 -8.46 19.03 -10.31
N GLU A 177 -7.29 19.44 -9.79
CA GLU A 177 -6.00 19.17 -10.43
C GLU A 177 -5.72 17.67 -10.49
N SER A 178 -5.91 16.96 -9.36
CA SER A 178 -5.73 15.51 -9.30
C SER A 178 -6.75 14.78 -10.17
N PHE A 179 -8.01 15.25 -10.19
CA PHE A 179 -9.05 14.68 -11.06
C PHE A 179 -8.68 14.84 -12.53
N HIS A 180 -8.24 16.05 -12.93
CA HIS A 180 -7.83 16.33 -14.32
C HIS A 180 -6.64 15.45 -14.71
N ALA A 181 -5.60 15.38 -13.88
CA ALA A 181 -4.43 14.55 -14.12
C ALA A 181 -4.80 13.08 -14.32
N LEU A 182 -5.61 12.50 -13.41
CA LEU A 182 -6.04 11.10 -13.50
C LEU A 182 -6.97 10.84 -14.68
N SER A 183 -7.82 11.82 -15.03
CA SER A 183 -8.76 11.69 -16.16
C SER A 183 -8.03 11.66 -17.51
N ALA A 184 -6.96 12.44 -17.65
CA ALA A 184 -6.16 12.54 -18.88
C ALA A 184 -5.11 11.41 -18.99
N TRP A 185 -4.71 10.79 -17.87
CA TRP A 185 -3.65 9.79 -17.87
C TRP A 185 -4.14 8.43 -18.41
N SER A 186 -3.46 7.91 -19.44
CA SER A 186 -3.69 6.59 -20.06
C SER A 186 -5.16 6.14 -20.09
N PRO A 187 -6.03 6.82 -20.86
CA PRO A 187 -7.46 6.50 -20.90
C PRO A 187 -7.76 5.07 -21.34
N ASP A 188 -6.93 4.50 -22.20
CA ASP A 188 -6.96 3.12 -22.72
C ASP A 188 -6.72 2.05 -21.63
N ARG A 189 -5.98 2.38 -20.60
CA ARG A 189 -5.72 1.51 -19.43
C ARG A 189 -6.70 1.69 -18.29
N ARG A 190 -7.57 2.69 -18.39
CA ARG A 190 -8.57 2.98 -17.36
C ARG A 190 -9.69 1.95 -17.40
N THR A 191 -9.81 1.15 -16.34
CA THR A 191 -10.85 0.12 -16.20
C THR A 191 -12.04 0.56 -15.36
N GLY A 192 -11.97 1.73 -14.71
CA GLY A 192 -13.09 2.24 -13.95
C GLY A 192 -12.89 3.63 -13.37
N LEU A 193 -14.00 4.30 -13.15
CA LEU A 193 -14.13 5.54 -12.39
C LEU A 193 -15.38 5.46 -11.56
N CYS A 194 -15.29 5.81 -10.28
CA CYS A 194 -16.45 6.03 -9.44
C CYS A 194 -16.26 7.25 -8.54
N SER A 195 -17.38 7.89 -8.17
CA SER A 195 -17.41 8.96 -7.17
C SER A 195 -17.96 8.44 -5.85
N LEU A 196 -17.40 8.91 -4.75
CA LEU A 196 -17.84 8.58 -3.40
C LEU A 196 -18.21 9.86 -2.68
N ASN A 197 -19.49 9.95 -2.27
CA ASN A 197 -20.02 11.03 -1.46
C ASN A 197 -20.31 10.48 -0.07
N ILE A 198 -19.66 11.03 0.94
CA ILE A 198 -19.76 10.58 2.32
C ILE A 198 -20.26 11.75 3.17
N ALA A 199 -21.30 11.51 3.93
CA ALA A 199 -21.79 12.47 4.91
C ALA A 199 -21.74 11.85 6.32
N HIS A 200 -21.44 12.67 7.30
CA HIS A 200 -21.45 12.28 8.71
C HIS A 200 -22.47 13.13 9.46
N GLU A 201 -23.16 12.50 10.39
CA GLU A 201 -23.99 13.20 11.34
C GLU A 201 -23.13 14.12 12.22
N GLN A 202 -23.55 15.36 12.34
CA GLN A 202 -22.90 16.34 13.21
C GLN A 202 -23.98 17.08 14.01
N SER A 203 -23.82 17.15 15.32
CA SER A 203 -24.67 17.98 16.18
C SER A 203 -24.47 19.46 15.86
N ILE A 204 -25.58 20.20 15.76
CA ILE A 204 -25.57 21.66 15.51
C ILE A 204 -25.75 22.40 16.84
N ALA A 205 -26.86 22.14 17.51
CA ALA A 205 -27.19 22.72 18.81
C ALA A 205 -28.30 21.90 19.48
N GLY A 206 -28.20 21.69 20.78
CA GLY A 206 -29.20 20.93 21.52
C GLY A 206 -29.40 19.53 20.97
N THR A 207 -30.63 19.23 20.53
CA THR A 207 -31.01 17.91 19.98
C THR A 207 -30.98 17.86 18.45
N SER A 208 -30.60 18.96 17.79
CA SER A 208 -30.61 19.04 16.32
C SER A 208 -29.30 18.53 15.72
N HIS A 209 -29.43 17.70 14.68
CA HIS A 209 -28.32 17.12 13.94
C HIS A 209 -28.46 17.40 12.44
N HIS A 210 -27.35 17.51 11.71
CA HIS A 210 -27.33 17.58 10.26
C HIS A 210 -26.32 16.60 9.66
N LEU A 211 -26.48 16.30 8.39
CA LEU A 211 -25.54 15.52 7.62
C LEU A 211 -24.51 16.45 6.98
N LYS A 212 -23.30 16.51 7.56
CA LYS A 212 -22.19 17.25 6.98
C LYS A 212 -21.49 16.40 5.93
N GLN A 213 -21.52 16.88 4.70
CA GLN A 213 -20.82 16.23 3.58
C GLN A 213 -19.32 16.48 3.67
N GLN A 214 -18.56 15.46 3.33
CA GLN A 214 -17.12 15.55 3.01
C GLN A 214 -16.94 15.88 1.53
N ASN A 215 -15.72 16.26 1.15
CA ASN A 215 -15.38 16.41 -0.26
C ASN A 215 -15.65 15.12 -1.00
N THR A 216 -16.21 15.24 -2.19
CA THR A 216 -16.38 14.10 -3.10
C THR A 216 -15.00 13.50 -3.42
N ILE A 217 -14.88 12.20 -3.34
CA ILE A 217 -13.69 11.47 -3.69
C ILE A 217 -13.94 10.74 -5.01
N TYR A 218 -13.09 10.98 -5.98
CA TYR A 218 -13.09 10.25 -7.25
C TYR A 218 -12.04 9.16 -7.17
N LEU A 219 -12.43 7.93 -7.49
CA LEU A 219 -11.53 6.78 -7.50
C LEU A 219 -11.41 6.25 -8.92
N PHE A 220 -10.22 6.38 -9.48
CA PHE A 220 -9.84 5.85 -10.78
C PHE A 220 -9.18 4.49 -10.61
N THR A 221 -9.45 3.57 -11.54
CA THR A 221 -8.83 2.25 -11.58
C THR A 221 -8.21 2.04 -12.95
N PHE A 222 -6.98 1.55 -12.95
CA PHE A 222 -6.21 1.25 -14.15
C PHE A 222 -5.68 -0.18 -14.07
N GLN A 223 -5.48 -0.81 -15.21
CA GLN A 223 -4.91 -2.15 -15.28
C GLN A 223 -3.78 -2.18 -16.31
N LYS A 224 -2.66 -2.83 -15.96
CA LYS A 224 -1.59 -3.10 -16.91
C LYS A 224 -2.04 -4.18 -17.87
N GLU A 225 -1.78 -3.99 -19.15
CA GLU A 225 -2.13 -4.93 -20.20
C GLU A 225 -1.58 -6.33 -19.88
N ILE A 226 -2.38 -7.34 -20.20
CA ILE A 226 -1.96 -8.73 -20.12
C ILE A 226 -1.31 -9.02 -21.46
N THR A 227 0.02 -9.10 -21.49
CA THR A 227 0.74 -9.55 -22.68
C THR A 227 0.41 -11.02 -22.91
N SER A 228 -0.31 -11.31 -23.98
CA SER A 228 -0.60 -12.69 -24.45
C SER A 228 0.66 -13.35 -25.00
#